data_37532b854d9acf9b85d01f23b394abb9
#
_entry.id   37532b854d9acf9b85d01f23b394abb9
#
_cell.length_a   1.000
_cell.length_b   1.000
_cell.length_c   1.000
_cell.angle_alpha   90.00
_cell.angle_beta   90.00
_cell.angle_gamma   90.00
#
_symmetry.space_group_name_H-M   'P 1'
#
loop_
_entity.id
_entity.type
_entity.pdbx_description
1 polymer ?
#
loop_
_entity_poly.entity_id
_entity_poly.type
_entity_poly.pdbx_seq_one_letter_code
_entity_poly.pdbx_strand_id
1 'polypeptide(L)'
;MDYQFDFSFLSANWRELLDGAWLTLRMSVATIVLGFVLGTVLAVVRTQGPAWARRCVTGYVDVIRNTPLVIQAFWLFFGLAAVHVRVPAMAAAVLALVVNVSAYTTEIVRAGIESVPRGQLEAASCLGLSRWQVLRLVVLPQAVERMYPALISQFVLMMLATSIMSQISAEELTAVGYRIQSETFRGFEIYIVIAVVYLVLSWLLRLSMAGVGAVAFTRRRRLKTAL
;
A
#
# COMPACT_ATOMS: atom_id res chain seq x y z
N MET A 1 7.76 39.60 15.31
CA MET A 1 7.25 38.69 16.36
C MET A 1 8.05 37.43 16.25
N ASP A 2 8.85 37.11 17.25
CA ASP A 2 9.62 35.87 17.28
C ASP A 2 8.67 34.73 17.65
N TYR A 3 8.48 33.76 16.74
CA TYR A 3 7.66 32.58 16.99
C TYR A 3 8.38 31.70 18.02
N GLN A 4 7.74 31.41 19.14
CA GLN A 4 8.28 30.50 20.15
C GLN A 4 7.63 29.12 20.03
N PHE A 5 8.46 28.11 19.78
CA PHE A 5 8.01 26.73 19.78
C PHE A 5 7.59 26.29 21.18
N ASP A 6 6.42 25.67 21.27
CA ASP A 6 5.91 25.11 22.50
C ASP A 6 5.35 23.70 22.26
N PHE A 7 6.01 22.72 22.83
CA PHE A 7 5.65 21.29 22.74
C PHE A 7 5.01 20.76 24.03
N SER A 8 4.55 21.65 24.94
CA SER A 8 3.96 21.24 26.22
C SER A 8 2.69 20.38 26.06
N PHE A 9 1.95 20.55 24.96
CA PHE A 9 0.77 19.75 24.63
C PHE A 9 1.09 18.25 24.49
N LEU A 10 2.34 17.86 24.20
CA LEU A 10 2.73 16.45 24.08
C LEU A 10 2.51 15.69 25.38
N SER A 11 2.75 16.31 26.54
CA SER A 11 2.57 15.67 27.85
C SER A 11 1.10 15.33 28.12
N ALA A 12 0.16 16.10 27.59
CA ALA A 12 -1.28 15.87 27.73
C ALA A 12 -1.83 14.89 26.68
N ASN A 13 -1.34 14.97 25.44
CA ASN A 13 -1.95 14.29 24.28
C ASN A 13 -1.17 13.07 23.74
N TRP A 14 -0.09 12.63 24.41
CA TRP A 14 0.76 11.55 23.90
C TRP A 14 0.01 10.21 23.69
N ARG A 15 -1.00 9.91 24.55
CA ARG A 15 -1.81 8.69 24.42
C ARG A 15 -2.64 8.73 23.14
N GLU A 16 -3.28 9.85 22.85
CA GLU A 16 -4.07 10.03 21.64
C GLU A 16 -3.21 9.92 20.36
N LEU A 17 -2.01 10.48 20.41
CA LEU A 17 -1.04 10.33 19.30
C LEU A 17 -0.62 8.89 19.09
N LEU A 18 -0.40 8.13 20.16
CA LEU A 18 -0.10 6.69 20.07
C LEU A 18 -1.29 5.88 19.54
N ASP A 19 -2.50 6.18 20.00
CA ASP A 19 -3.72 5.52 19.52
C ASP A 19 -3.95 5.82 18.03
N GLY A 20 -3.76 7.06 17.61
CA GLY A 20 -3.80 7.46 16.20
C GLY A 20 -2.73 6.75 15.35
N ALA A 21 -1.50 6.68 15.84
CA ALA A 21 -0.42 5.95 15.18
C ALA A 21 -0.71 4.44 15.07
N TRP A 22 -1.26 3.84 16.13
CA TRP A 22 -1.69 2.45 16.14
C TRP A 22 -2.81 2.19 15.14
N LEU A 23 -3.78 3.10 15.05
CA LEU A 23 -4.88 2.97 14.10
C LEU A 23 -4.39 3.11 12.64
N THR A 24 -3.49 4.06 12.38
CA THR A 24 -2.77 4.19 11.10
C THR A 24 -2.08 2.88 10.72
N LEU A 25 -1.35 2.26 11.66
CA LEU A 25 -0.66 1.00 11.42
C LEU A 25 -1.63 -0.14 11.11
N ARG A 26 -2.70 -0.28 11.90
CA ARG A 26 -3.73 -1.32 11.67
C ARG A 26 -4.41 -1.15 10.32
N MET A 27 -4.80 0.07 9.97
CA MET A 27 -5.41 0.40 8.69
C MET A 27 -4.43 0.09 7.54
N SER A 28 -3.17 0.45 7.68
CA SER A 28 -2.13 0.17 6.68
C SER A 28 -1.93 -1.33 6.48
N VAL A 29 -1.79 -2.12 7.55
CA VAL A 29 -1.62 -3.58 7.46
C VAL A 29 -2.82 -4.23 6.79
N ALA A 30 -4.05 -3.88 7.21
CA ALA A 30 -5.25 -4.41 6.60
C ALA A 30 -5.32 -4.10 5.10
N THR A 31 -5.07 -2.85 4.73
CA THR A 31 -5.06 -2.38 3.34
C THR A 31 -4.00 -3.08 2.50
N ILE A 32 -2.77 -3.18 3.01
CA ILE A 32 -1.65 -3.83 2.31
C ILE A 32 -1.98 -5.30 2.06
N VAL A 33 -2.43 -6.03 3.08
CA VAL A 33 -2.74 -7.47 2.94
C VAL A 33 -3.88 -7.69 1.96
N LEU A 34 -5.01 -7.02 2.16
CA LEU A 34 -6.20 -7.19 1.30
C LEU A 34 -5.92 -6.72 -0.13
N GLY A 35 -5.28 -5.56 -0.29
CA GLY A 35 -4.95 -5.01 -1.59
C GLY A 35 -3.87 -5.79 -2.32
N PHE A 36 -2.90 -6.36 -1.62
CA PHE A 36 -1.90 -7.26 -2.22
C PHE A 36 -2.54 -8.55 -2.73
N VAL A 37 -3.41 -9.18 -1.94
CA VAL A 37 -4.13 -10.39 -2.35
C VAL A 37 -5.00 -10.10 -3.57
N LEU A 38 -5.84 -9.06 -3.50
CA LEU A 38 -6.71 -8.67 -4.60
C LEU A 38 -5.90 -8.31 -5.86
N GLY A 39 -4.86 -7.49 -5.73
CA GLY A 39 -4.01 -7.08 -6.85
C GLY A 39 -3.27 -8.26 -7.49
N THR A 40 -2.82 -9.24 -6.69
CA THR A 40 -2.20 -10.46 -7.22
C THR A 40 -3.21 -11.30 -8.01
N VAL A 41 -4.43 -11.47 -7.50
CA VAL A 41 -5.51 -12.17 -8.23
C VAL A 41 -5.81 -11.47 -9.55
N LEU A 42 -5.96 -10.13 -9.51
CA LEU A 42 -6.21 -9.34 -10.71
C LEU A 42 -5.05 -9.42 -11.72
N ALA A 43 -3.80 -9.47 -11.27
CA ALA A 43 -2.64 -9.66 -12.14
C ALA A 43 -2.67 -11.02 -12.84
N VAL A 44 -3.04 -12.10 -12.14
CA VAL A 44 -3.22 -13.43 -12.74
C VAL A 44 -4.34 -13.41 -13.76
N VAL A 45 -5.49 -12.80 -13.45
CA VAL A 45 -6.61 -12.65 -14.41
C VAL A 45 -6.17 -11.85 -15.63
N ARG A 46 -5.40 -10.78 -15.45
CA ARG A 46 -4.91 -9.95 -16.56
C ARG A 46 -3.91 -10.65 -17.46
N THR A 47 -3.10 -11.57 -16.93
CA THR A 47 -2.09 -12.31 -17.70
C THR A 47 -2.62 -13.59 -18.32
N GLN A 48 -3.50 -14.32 -17.63
CA GLN A 48 -3.92 -15.67 -18.00
C GLN A 48 -5.43 -15.81 -18.24
N GLY A 49 -6.22 -14.81 -17.90
CA GLY A 49 -7.68 -14.84 -18.01
C GLY A 49 -8.20 -14.74 -19.45
N PRO A 50 -9.50 -14.98 -19.66
CA PRO A 50 -10.15 -14.80 -20.95
C PRO A 50 -10.13 -13.33 -21.38
N ALA A 51 -10.25 -13.06 -22.68
CA ALA A 51 -10.08 -11.73 -23.26
C ALA A 51 -10.98 -10.66 -22.63
N TRP A 52 -12.22 -11.01 -22.30
CA TRP A 52 -13.16 -10.08 -21.65
C TRP A 52 -12.70 -9.71 -20.24
N ALA A 53 -12.26 -10.68 -19.44
CA ALA A 53 -11.80 -10.43 -18.07
C ALA A 53 -10.52 -9.60 -18.07
N ARG A 54 -9.58 -9.87 -18.99
CA ARG A 54 -8.37 -9.04 -19.17
C ARG A 54 -8.72 -7.58 -19.48
N ARG A 55 -9.71 -7.34 -20.36
CA ARG A 55 -10.17 -5.97 -20.69
C ARG A 55 -10.79 -5.28 -19.47
N CYS A 56 -11.63 -5.98 -18.72
CA CYS A 56 -12.22 -5.44 -17.49
C CYS A 56 -11.17 -5.04 -16.45
N VAL A 57 -10.18 -5.93 -16.21
CA VAL A 57 -9.10 -5.65 -15.25
C VAL A 57 -8.23 -4.48 -15.76
N THR A 58 -7.95 -4.41 -17.05
CA THR A 58 -7.19 -3.28 -17.63
C THR A 58 -7.94 -1.98 -17.40
N GLY A 59 -9.23 -1.91 -17.76
CA GLY A 59 -10.05 -0.73 -17.50
C GLY A 59 -10.12 -0.32 -16.03
N TYR A 60 -10.26 -1.29 -15.13
CA TYR A 60 -10.20 -1.05 -13.68
C TYR A 60 -8.88 -0.41 -13.26
N VAL A 61 -7.76 -1.01 -13.65
CA VAL A 61 -6.42 -0.51 -13.32
C VAL A 61 -6.20 0.89 -13.88
N ASP A 62 -6.60 1.13 -15.12
CA ASP A 62 -6.43 2.42 -15.79
C ASP A 62 -7.28 3.52 -15.11
N VAL A 63 -8.53 3.23 -14.76
CA VAL A 63 -9.40 4.18 -14.04
C VAL A 63 -8.83 4.51 -12.66
N ILE A 64 -8.49 3.49 -11.87
CA ILE A 64 -8.04 3.70 -10.49
C ILE A 64 -6.69 4.43 -10.44
N ARG A 65 -5.75 4.10 -11.33
CA ARG A 65 -4.42 4.73 -11.33
C ARG A 65 -4.39 6.14 -11.92
N ASN A 66 -5.40 6.50 -12.70
CA ASN A 66 -5.51 7.84 -13.31
C ASN A 66 -6.53 8.75 -12.60
N THR A 67 -7.03 8.34 -11.43
CA THR A 67 -7.89 9.18 -10.59
C THR A 67 -7.25 9.42 -9.22
N PRO A 68 -7.38 10.63 -8.64
CA PRO A 68 -6.82 10.91 -7.32
C PRO A 68 -7.46 10.05 -6.21
N LEU A 69 -6.63 9.52 -5.30
CA LEU A 69 -7.11 8.71 -4.19
C LEU A 69 -8.15 9.44 -3.32
N VAL A 70 -7.99 10.73 -3.07
CA VAL A 70 -8.95 11.52 -2.29
C VAL A 70 -10.34 11.52 -2.93
N ILE A 71 -10.41 11.59 -4.26
CA ILE A 71 -11.68 11.54 -5.00
C ILE A 71 -12.32 10.15 -4.89
N GLN A 72 -11.51 9.08 -4.97
CA GLN A 72 -11.98 7.70 -4.75
C GLN A 72 -12.58 7.53 -3.35
N ALA A 73 -11.91 8.08 -2.32
CA ALA A 73 -12.38 8.04 -0.94
C ALA A 73 -13.71 8.79 -0.77
N PHE A 74 -13.83 9.99 -1.37
CA PHE A 74 -15.08 10.77 -1.34
C PHE A 74 -16.24 10.06 -2.05
N TRP A 75 -15.98 9.43 -3.20
CA TRP A 75 -16.99 8.64 -3.91
C TRP A 75 -17.48 7.45 -3.08
N LEU A 76 -16.59 6.75 -2.42
CA LEU A 76 -16.94 5.61 -1.58
C LEU A 76 -17.68 6.04 -0.29
N PHE A 77 -17.32 7.16 0.30
CA PHE A 77 -17.94 7.60 1.55
C PHE A 77 -19.24 8.38 1.29
N PHE A 78 -19.18 9.47 0.55
CA PHE A 78 -20.33 10.34 0.29
C PHE A 78 -21.22 9.81 -0.84
N GLY A 79 -20.64 9.22 -1.90
CA GLY A 79 -21.38 8.68 -3.03
C GLY A 79 -22.26 7.49 -2.61
N LEU A 80 -21.75 6.57 -1.78
CA LEU A 80 -22.56 5.48 -1.22
C LEU A 80 -23.66 6.01 -0.29
N ALA A 81 -23.36 7.01 0.55
CA ALA A 81 -24.35 7.63 1.41
C ALA A 81 -25.49 8.30 0.60
N ALA A 82 -25.18 8.90 -0.55
CA ALA A 82 -26.19 9.50 -1.43
C ALA A 82 -27.19 8.49 -2.00
N VAL A 83 -26.79 7.21 -2.14
CA VAL A 83 -27.68 6.11 -2.54
C VAL A 83 -28.18 5.29 -1.32
N HIS A 84 -28.22 5.92 -0.13
CA HIS A 84 -28.70 5.36 1.13
C HIS A 84 -27.88 4.17 1.69
N VAL A 85 -26.70 3.90 1.17
CA VAL A 85 -25.75 2.91 1.71
C VAL A 85 -24.79 3.60 2.68
N ARG A 86 -25.05 3.51 3.98
CA ARG A 86 -24.22 4.10 5.01
C ARG A 86 -23.06 3.17 5.36
N VAL A 87 -21.85 3.60 5.08
CA VAL A 87 -20.60 2.89 5.41
C VAL A 87 -19.86 3.70 6.46
N PRO A 88 -19.39 3.10 7.58
CA PRO A 88 -18.55 3.79 8.55
C PRO A 88 -17.29 4.38 7.87
N ALA A 89 -16.87 5.58 8.29
CA ALA A 89 -15.72 6.28 7.69
C ALA A 89 -14.45 5.41 7.61
N MET A 90 -14.15 4.67 8.67
CA MET A 90 -13.01 3.75 8.70
C MET A 90 -13.12 2.63 7.66
N ALA A 91 -14.32 2.05 7.48
CA ALA A 91 -14.53 1.00 6.47
C ALA A 91 -14.44 1.55 5.04
N ALA A 92 -14.99 2.75 4.79
CA ALA A 92 -14.87 3.44 3.51
C ALA A 92 -13.41 3.78 3.20
N ALA A 93 -12.64 4.22 4.20
CA ALA A 93 -11.21 4.51 4.10
C ALA A 93 -10.42 3.25 3.71
N VAL A 94 -10.60 2.15 4.44
CA VAL A 94 -9.93 0.88 4.13
C VAL A 94 -10.31 0.39 2.74
N LEU A 95 -11.58 0.48 2.35
CA LEU A 95 -12.04 0.06 1.02
C LEU A 95 -11.40 0.90 -0.08
N ALA A 96 -11.37 2.23 0.06
CA ALA A 96 -10.72 3.13 -0.90
C ALA A 96 -9.24 2.80 -1.09
N LEU A 97 -8.53 2.59 0.03
CA LEU A 97 -7.13 2.23 0.01
C LEU A 97 -6.89 0.84 -0.59
N VAL A 98 -7.74 -0.16 -0.29
CA VAL A 98 -7.64 -1.52 -0.86
C VAL A 98 -7.85 -1.48 -2.37
N VAL A 99 -8.87 -0.78 -2.85
CA VAL A 99 -9.13 -0.58 -4.28
C VAL A 99 -7.92 0.06 -4.95
N ASN A 100 -7.39 1.14 -4.37
CA ASN A 100 -6.25 1.85 -4.92
C ASN A 100 -4.99 0.97 -4.96
N VAL A 101 -4.57 0.39 -3.83
CA VAL A 101 -3.34 -0.43 -3.79
C VAL A 101 -3.43 -1.68 -4.64
N SER A 102 -4.62 -2.28 -4.79
CA SER A 102 -4.79 -3.46 -5.63
C SER A 102 -4.52 -3.17 -7.11
N ALA A 103 -4.93 -1.99 -7.61
CA ALA A 103 -4.64 -1.58 -8.98
C ALA A 103 -3.13 -1.39 -9.23
N TYR A 104 -2.42 -0.74 -8.30
CA TYR A 104 -0.96 -0.61 -8.38
C TYR A 104 -0.25 -1.95 -8.25
N THR A 105 -0.68 -2.80 -7.30
CA THR A 105 -0.13 -4.15 -7.11
C THR A 105 -0.33 -5.02 -8.36
N THR A 106 -1.48 -4.90 -9.02
CA THR A 106 -1.76 -5.61 -10.28
C THR A 106 -0.68 -5.31 -11.33
N GLU A 107 -0.31 -4.05 -11.51
CA GLU A 107 0.74 -3.66 -12.45
C GLU A 107 2.14 -4.11 -12.01
N ILE A 108 2.46 -3.97 -10.73
CA ILE A 108 3.77 -4.39 -10.21
C ILE A 108 3.96 -5.90 -10.39
N VAL A 109 2.94 -6.70 -10.06
CA VAL A 109 2.99 -8.16 -10.21
C VAL A 109 3.05 -8.56 -11.68
N ARG A 110 2.23 -7.93 -12.55
CA ARG A 110 2.27 -8.16 -14.00
C ARG A 110 3.67 -7.86 -14.56
N ALA A 111 4.23 -6.70 -14.26
CA ALA A 111 5.56 -6.31 -14.71
C ALA A 111 6.65 -7.27 -14.19
N GLY A 112 6.50 -7.76 -12.96
CA GLY A 112 7.38 -8.79 -12.40
C GLY A 112 7.35 -10.09 -13.19
N ILE A 113 6.17 -10.59 -13.53
CA ILE A 113 5.99 -11.81 -14.35
C ILE A 113 6.58 -11.61 -15.74
N GLU A 114 6.26 -10.51 -16.41
CA GLU A 114 6.73 -10.21 -17.77
C GLU A 114 8.23 -9.90 -17.85
N SER A 115 8.87 -9.62 -16.72
CA SER A 115 10.31 -9.33 -16.66
C SER A 115 11.20 -10.58 -16.90
N VAL A 116 10.63 -11.79 -16.84
CA VAL A 116 11.39 -13.03 -17.04
C VAL A 116 11.78 -13.18 -18.53
N PRO A 117 13.07 -13.34 -18.84
CA PRO A 117 13.53 -13.43 -20.23
C PRO A 117 12.91 -14.61 -20.99
N ARG A 118 12.47 -14.38 -22.23
CA ARG A 118 11.85 -15.40 -23.10
C ARG A 118 12.74 -16.62 -23.29
N GLY A 119 14.05 -16.42 -23.43
CA GLY A 119 15.00 -17.55 -23.58
C GLY A 119 14.99 -18.53 -22.39
N GLN A 120 14.67 -18.06 -21.17
CA GLN A 120 14.52 -18.97 -20.04
C GLN A 120 13.22 -19.79 -20.11
N LEU A 121 12.15 -19.20 -20.64
CA LEU A 121 10.89 -19.91 -20.87
C LEU A 121 11.04 -20.95 -21.97
N GLU A 122 11.74 -20.60 -23.03
CA GLU A 122 12.06 -21.51 -24.16
C GLU A 122 12.95 -22.66 -23.68
N ALA A 123 14.02 -22.36 -22.94
CA ALA A 123 14.89 -23.39 -22.37
C ALA A 123 14.14 -24.35 -21.44
N ALA A 124 13.25 -23.84 -20.59
CA ALA A 124 12.41 -24.65 -19.72
C ALA A 124 11.46 -25.54 -20.53
N SER A 125 10.93 -25.04 -21.65
CA SER A 125 10.08 -25.81 -22.56
C SER A 125 10.87 -26.91 -23.28
N CYS A 126 12.11 -26.63 -23.70
CA CYS A 126 13.01 -27.64 -24.29
C CYS A 126 13.37 -28.78 -23.32
N LEU A 127 13.41 -28.48 -22.01
CA LEU A 127 13.59 -29.46 -20.95
C LEU A 127 12.32 -30.29 -20.64
N GLY A 128 11.24 -30.10 -21.40
CA GLY A 128 9.97 -30.82 -21.22
C GLY A 128 9.17 -30.41 -19.98
N LEU A 129 9.48 -29.26 -19.37
CA LEU A 129 8.72 -28.78 -18.20
C LEU A 129 7.29 -28.42 -18.60
N SER A 130 6.31 -28.89 -17.82
CA SER A 130 4.92 -28.48 -17.97
C SER A 130 4.74 -26.99 -17.65
N ARG A 131 3.68 -26.35 -18.16
CA ARG A 131 3.38 -24.94 -17.91
C ARG A 131 3.37 -24.57 -16.42
N TRP A 132 2.85 -25.45 -15.57
CA TRP A 132 2.84 -25.28 -14.13
C TRP A 132 4.24 -25.34 -13.50
N GLN A 133 5.09 -26.27 -13.98
CA GLN A 133 6.48 -26.35 -13.55
C GLN A 133 7.28 -25.12 -13.98
N VAL A 134 7.10 -24.65 -15.21
CA VAL A 134 7.70 -23.39 -15.70
C VAL A 134 7.28 -22.23 -14.82
N LEU A 135 5.97 -22.08 -14.53
CA LEU A 135 5.48 -21.01 -13.67
C LEU A 135 6.11 -21.08 -12.27
N ARG A 136 6.06 -22.25 -11.62
CA ARG A 136 6.49 -22.42 -10.22
C ARG A 136 8.02 -22.38 -10.04
N LEU A 137 8.77 -22.98 -10.96
CA LEU A 137 10.22 -23.19 -10.80
C LEU A 137 11.06 -22.11 -11.48
N VAL A 138 10.55 -21.47 -12.54
CA VAL A 138 11.29 -20.51 -13.35
C VAL A 138 10.73 -19.09 -13.17
N VAL A 139 9.43 -18.89 -13.37
CA VAL A 139 8.81 -17.55 -13.41
C VAL A 139 8.65 -16.97 -12.01
N LEU A 140 7.92 -17.65 -11.12
CA LEU A 140 7.56 -17.11 -9.81
C LEU A 140 8.77 -16.69 -8.96
N PRO A 141 9.84 -17.49 -8.82
CA PRO A 141 10.97 -17.10 -7.99
C PRO A 141 11.65 -15.81 -8.49
N GLN A 142 11.79 -15.67 -9.80
CA GLN A 142 12.41 -14.48 -10.39
C GLN A 142 11.49 -13.26 -10.39
N ALA A 143 10.21 -13.47 -10.72
CA ALA A 143 9.21 -12.41 -10.70
C ALA A 143 9.08 -11.79 -9.30
N VAL A 144 8.93 -12.63 -8.27
CA VAL A 144 8.80 -12.17 -6.88
C VAL A 144 10.04 -11.39 -6.45
N GLU A 145 11.23 -11.88 -6.76
CA GLU A 145 12.48 -11.21 -6.42
C GLU A 145 12.60 -9.83 -7.09
N ARG A 146 12.17 -9.70 -8.35
CA ARG A 146 12.26 -8.44 -9.11
C ARG A 146 11.20 -7.42 -8.72
N MET A 147 9.97 -7.86 -8.41
CA MET A 147 8.90 -6.94 -8.02
C MET A 147 8.97 -6.50 -6.55
N TYR A 148 9.73 -7.22 -5.71
CA TYR A 148 9.75 -7.00 -4.26
C TYR A 148 10.13 -5.56 -3.85
N PRO A 149 11.16 -4.91 -4.40
CA PRO A 149 11.49 -3.53 -4.07
C PRO A 149 10.38 -2.54 -4.44
N ALA A 150 9.70 -2.76 -5.57
CA ALA A 150 8.57 -1.94 -6.00
C ALA A 150 7.36 -2.10 -5.05
N LEU A 151 7.10 -3.33 -4.57
CA LEU A 151 6.07 -3.59 -3.58
C LEU A 151 6.36 -2.90 -2.25
N ILE A 152 7.61 -2.93 -1.75
CA ILE A 152 7.99 -2.20 -0.53
C ILE A 152 7.68 -0.71 -0.69
N SER A 153 8.10 -0.10 -1.78
CA SER A 153 7.86 1.31 -2.04
C SER A 153 6.37 1.63 -2.12
N GLN A 154 5.58 0.78 -2.77
CA GLN A 154 4.13 0.94 -2.87
C GLN A 154 3.45 0.83 -1.50
N PHE A 155 3.88 -0.09 -0.65
CA PHE A 155 3.30 -0.28 0.69
C PHE A 155 3.62 0.90 1.62
N VAL A 156 4.83 1.45 1.53
CA VAL A 156 5.19 2.68 2.26
C VAL A 156 4.35 3.86 1.78
N LEU A 157 4.21 4.04 0.46
CA LEU A 157 3.35 5.10 -0.10
C LEU A 157 1.90 4.95 0.35
N MET A 158 1.39 3.72 0.42
CA MET A 158 0.02 3.45 0.87
C MET A 158 -0.17 3.75 2.36
N MET A 159 0.82 3.44 3.19
CA MET A 159 0.79 3.82 4.60
C MET A 159 0.77 5.35 4.77
N LEU A 160 1.59 6.08 4.02
CA LEU A 160 1.56 7.55 4.04
C LEU A 160 0.22 8.10 3.51
N ALA A 161 -0.38 7.44 2.52
CA ALA A 161 -1.67 7.83 1.94
C ALA A 161 -2.85 7.63 2.90
N THR A 162 -2.68 6.89 4.00
CA THR A 162 -3.72 6.82 5.04
C THR A 162 -4.06 8.19 5.63
N SER A 163 -3.09 9.12 5.66
CA SER A 163 -3.30 10.51 6.11
C SER A 163 -4.41 11.24 5.35
N ILE A 164 -4.64 10.89 4.08
CA ILE A 164 -5.70 11.47 3.26
C ILE A 164 -7.08 11.07 3.78
N MET A 165 -7.19 9.94 4.47
CA MET A 165 -8.47 9.41 4.96
C MET A 165 -9.05 10.23 6.11
N SER A 166 -8.26 11.08 6.76
CA SER A 166 -8.75 12.09 7.69
C SER A 166 -9.81 13.02 7.07
N GLN A 167 -9.74 13.24 5.74
CA GLN A 167 -10.68 14.06 4.99
C GLN A 167 -12.11 13.48 4.94
N ILE A 168 -12.27 12.19 5.18
CA ILE A 168 -13.57 11.51 5.28
C ILE A 168 -13.86 11.08 6.72
N SER A 169 -13.26 11.76 7.70
CA SER A 169 -13.44 11.50 9.14
C SER A 169 -12.95 10.12 9.62
N ALA A 170 -11.99 9.52 8.96
CA ALA A 170 -11.28 8.37 9.52
C ALA A 170 -10.32 8.84 10.61
N GLU A 171 -10.50 8.31 11.83
CA GLU A 171 -9.74 8.71 13.03
C GLU A 171 -8.34 8.08 13.05
N GLU A 172 -7.47 8.46 12.12
CA GLU A 172 -6.08 8.05 12.07
C GLU A 172 -5.16 9.18 12.62
N LEU A 173 -3.84 8.99 12.57
CA LEU A 173 -2.86 9.90 13.18
C LEU A 173 -3.03 11.38 12.74
N THR A 174 -3.31 11.64 11.47
CA THR A 174 -3.50 13.00 10.96
C THR A 174 -4.78 13.63 11.48
N ALA A 175 -5.86 12.85 11.62
CA ALA A 175 -7.12 13.31 12.22
C ALA A 175 -6.94 13.69 13.70
N VAL A 176 -6.18 12.89 14.45
CA VAL A 176 -5.79 13.21 15.85
C VAL A 176 -5.00 14.51 15.89
N GLY A 177 -4.01 14.67 15.00
CA GLY A 177 -3.23 15.89 14.94
C GLY A 177 -4.07 17.13 14.59
N TYR A 178 -5.01 16.99 13.68
CA TYR A 178 -5.93 18.08 13.35
C TYR A 178 -6.79 18.49 14.55
N ARG A 179 -7.26 17.54 15.37
CA ARG A 179 -7.99 17.81 16.59
C ARG A 179 -7.13 18.57 17.60
N ILE A 180 -5.92 18.08 17.90
CA ILE A 180 -4.98 18.73 18.83
C ILE A 180 -4.62 20.14 18.34
N GLN A 181 -4.41 20.33 17.04
CA GLN A 181 -4.20 21.65 16.45
C GLN A 181 -5.37 22.60 16.75
N SER A 182 -6.60 22.12 16.58
CA SER A 182 -7.81 22.93 16.78
C SER A 182 -7.99 23.36 18.24
N GLU A 183 -7.54 22.54 19.21
CA GLU A 183 -7.63 22.81 20.64
C GLU A 183 -6.48 23.69 21.16
N THR A 184 -5.27 23.49 20.61
CA THR A 184 -4.05 24.15 21.12
C THR A 184 -3.61 25.35 20.30
N PHE A 185 -4.09 25.47 19.05
CA PHE A 185 -3.64 26.46 18.06
C PHE A 185 -2.14 26.34 17.71
N ARG A 186 -1.50 25.19 18.02
CA ARG A 186 -0.08 24.90 17.77
C ARG A 186 0.10 24.07 16.50
N GLY A 187 -0.34 24.63 15.35
CA GLY A 187 -0.35 23.90 14.08
C GLY A 187 1.03 23.47 13.60
N PHE A 188 2.02 24.33 13.74
CA PHE A 188 3.36 24.03 13.24
C PHE A 188 4.02 22.89 14.02
N GLU A 189 3.94 22.96 15.35
CA GLU A 189 4.53 21.96 16.24
C GLU A 189 3.89 20.60 16.10
N ILE A 190 2.56 20.51 16.02
CA ILE A 190 1.87 19.23 15.89
C ILE A 190 2.18 18.54 14.56
N TYR A 191 2.27 19.29 13.46
CA TYR A 191 2.62 18.67 12.17
C TYR A 191 4.08 18.22 12.09
N ILE A 192 5.01 18.87 12.81
CA ILE A 192 6.37 18.33 12.98
C ILE A 192 6.32 16.98 13.70
N VAL A 193 5.56 16.89 14.79
CA VAL A 193 5.42 15.63 15.55
C VAL A 193 4.82 14.53 14.69
N ILE A 194 3.73 14.81 13.96
CA ILE A 194 3.08 13.86 13.04
C ILE A 194 4.06 13.40 11.95
N ALA A 195 4.81 14.33 11.35
CA ALA A 195 5.79 14.00 10.34
C ALA A 195 6.88 13.05 10.87
N VAL A 196 7.36 13.28 12.10
CA VAL A 196 8.32 12.38 12.76
C VAL A 196 7.70 11.00 13.01
N VAL A 197 6.46 10.94 13.50
CA VAL A 197 5.78 9.65 13.73
C VAL A 197 5.59 8.88 12.42
N TYR A 198 5.12 9.52 11.35
CA TYR A 198 5.02 8.88 10.03
C TYR A 198 6.37 8.42 9.49
N LEU A 199 7.44 9.20 9.69
CA LEU A 199 8.80 8.81 9.31
C LEU A 199 9.21 7.53 10.05
N VAL A 200 8.99 7.46 11.36
CA VAL A 200 9.30 6.27 12.16
C VAL A 200 8.48 5.07 11.70
N LEU A 201 7.17 5.22 11.51
CA LEU A 201 6.30 4.15 11.00
C LEU A 201 6.74 3.66 9.62
N SER A 202 7.11 4.58 8.71
CA SER A 202 7.65 4.24 7.38
C SER A 202 8.93 3.44 7.46
N TRP A 203 9.83 3.83 8.34
CA TRP A 203 11.08 3.11 8.57
C TRP A 203 10.84 1.72 9.16
N LEU A 204 9.96 1.60 10.14
CA LEU A 204 9.60 0.30 10.73
C LEU A 204 8.98 -0.63 9.68
N LEU A 205 8.06 -0.13 8.84
CA LEU A 205 7.49 -0.90 7.75
C LEU A 205 8.57 -1.34 6.75
N ARG A 206 9.46 -0.43 6.36
CA ARG A 206 10.56 -0.73 5.42
C ARG A 206 11.52 -1.77 5.99
N LEU A 207 11.90 -1.65 7.27
CA LEU A 207 12.76 -2.60 7.95
C LEU A 207 12.11 -3.97 8.10
N SER A 208 10.83 -4.03 8.46
CA SER A 208 10.09 -5.30 8.54
C SER A 208 10.04 -6.00 7.19
N MET A 209 9.74 -5.26 6.11
CA MET A 209 9.75 -5.80 4.75
C MET A 209 11.16 -6.25 4.33
N ALA A 210 12.21 -5.48 4.63
CA ALA A 210 13.60 -5.90 4.35
C ALA A 210 13.95 -7.20 5.07
N GLY A 211 13.50 -7.37 6.32
CA GLY A 211 13.62 -8.61 7.08
C GLY A 211 12.92 -9.79 6.40
N VAL A 212 11.67 -9.61 5.96
CA VAL A 212 10.93 -10.62 5.19
C VAL A 212 11.68 -10.99 3.90
N GLY A 213 12.17 -10.00 3.16
CA GLY A 213 12.95 -10.21 1.94
C GLY A 213 14.25 -10.98 2.19
N ALA A 214 14.96 -10.68 3.27
CA ALA A 214 16.21 -11.37 3.63
C ALA A 214 15.98 -12.87 3.96
N VAL A 215 14.82 -13.21 4.52
CA VAL A 215 14.44 -14.62 4.80
C VAL A 215 13.93 -15.30 3.53
N ALA A 216 13.09 -14.63 2.74
CA ALA A 216 12.45 -15.21 1.56
C ALA A 216 13.44 -15.41 0.38
N PHE A 217 14.42 -14.51 0.21
CA PHE A 217 15.33 -14.51 -0.94
C PHE A 217 16.74 -14.95 -0.58
N THR A 218 16.90 -16.18 -0.09
CA THR A 218 18.18 -16.78 0.28
C THR A 218 19.22 -16.81 -0.85
N ARG A 219 18.77 -16.80 -2.12
CA ARG A 219 19.64 -16.75 -3.30
C ARG A 219 20.44 -15.44 -3.39
N ARG A 220 19.82 -14.28 -3.13
CA ARG A 220 20.51 -12.96 -3.08
C ARG A 220 21.57 -12.92 -2.00
N ARG A 221 21.29 -13.52 -0.85
CA ARG A 221 22.23 -13.60 0.26
C ARG A 221 23.51 -14.34 -0.11
N ARG A 222 23.40 -15.40 -0.95
CA ARG A 222 24.56 -16.15 -1.44
C ARG A 222 25.38 -15.39 -2.48
N LEU A 223 24.77 -14.52 -3.26
CA LEU A 223 25.42 -13.72 -4.30
C LEU A 223 25.95 -12.38 -3.82
N LYS A 224 25.79 -12.02 -2.51
CA LYS A 224 26.19 -10.73 -1.91
C LYS A 224 25.70 -9.49 -2.69
N THR A 225 24.57 -9.60 -3.40
CA THR A 225 24.00 -8.50 -4.15
C THR A 225 23.14 -7.66 -3.18
N ALA A 226 23.52 -6.39 -2.97
CA ALA A 226 22.77 -5.46 -2.13
C ALA A 226 21.36 -5.20 -2.70
N LEU A 227 20.43 -4.97 -1.82
CA LEU A 227 19.09 -4.44 -2.13
C LEU A 227 19.17 -2.95 -2.44
#